data_b9734a02b8bbac4101b3ce436240c206
#
_entry.id   b9734a02b8bbac4101b3ce436240c206
#
_cell.length_a   1.000
_cell.length_b   1.000
_cell.length_c   1.000
_cell.angle_alpha   90.00
_cell.angle_beta   90.00
_cell.angle_gamma   90.00
#
_symmetry.space_group_name_H-M   'P 1'
#
loop_
_entity.id
_entity.type
_entity.pdbx_description
1 polymer ?
#
loop_
_entity_poly.entity_id
_entity_poly.type
_entity_poly.pdbx_seq_one_letter_code
_entity_poly.pdbx_strand_id
1 'polypeptide(L)'
;MRVMRGSVSGPVSGLVHRPGLVDNVRTGSEASSHSRISTAPAASGLPGVDPHSKPVASGNGVSCSLNLAEPVLFLQGFEHSDSSTGNTAMLRGTLHLHVTKSAKIKAVTLKFKGRAITKWPEGIPPRKVEFEEVDNIMSHTWPFFNAQFPTAEAGSCADHYEIFKPAGSQSNTSNYPYGRSPNSSTTNLSTKDARKLSLQVNQSRSFNKGESPTGGPTVAAKGYRTFHPGDYVYNFELPLDHRLPETIDVELGSVKYELEAVVERAGAFKTNLVGLKEVQLIRAPAEGSLEQVEPIAISRNWEDQLHYDIVISGKSFPLGSQVPIAFKLTPLAKVQCHRIKVLITENIEYFCNSKKVHRMEPTRKIQLFEKRSDAAPTSTFPGSSMRVTSGGGVPFDLRARAAAGENVEVQDSTNLLGDLAGDSNVGPTEMEFNVQLPSCATMRERERMHRVHFDTTYTNIQVHHWIKVRCTRLHAINSY
;
A
#
# COMPACT_ATOMS: atom_id res chain seq x y z
N MET A 1 -2.05 -9.17 -5.89
CA MET A 1 -1.80 -10.56 -6.31
C MET A 1 -1.88 -10.61 -7.81
N ARG A 2 -0.77 -10.84 -8.47
CA ARG A 2 -0.64 -10.88 -9.94
C ARG A 2 -0.56 -12.34 -10.39
N VAL A 3 -1.33 -12.71 -11.39
CA VAL A 3 -1.28 -14.06 -11.97
C VAL A 3 -0.42 -13.98 -13.25
N MET A 4 0.72 -14.65 -13.25
CA MET A 4 1.63 -14.62 -14.41
C MET A 4 1.14 -15.43 -15.60
N ARG A 5 1.46 -14.92 -16.81
CA ARG A 5 1.17 -15.50 -18.12
C ARG A 5 1.88 -16.83 -18.33
N GLY A 6 1.13 -17.83 -18.78
CA GLY A 6 1.70 -18.87 -19.63
C GLY A 6 1.77 -18.35 -21.06
N SER A 7 2.97 -18.19 -21.61
CA SER A 7 3.18 -17.76 -22.98
C SER A 7 2.67 -18.80 -23.98
N VAL A 8 1.73 -18.41 -24.82
CA VAL A 8 1.46 -19.11 -26.09
C VAL A 8 1.29 -18.05 -27.16
N SER A 9 2.25 -18.03 -28.07
CA SER A 9 2.23 -17.25 -29.30
C SER A 9 1.35 -17.96 -30.35
N GLY A 10 0.42 -17.21 -30.95
CA GLY A 10 -0.31 -17.60 -32.16
C GLY A 10 -1.38 -16.57 -32.49
N PRO A 11 -1.44 -16.08 -33.77
CA PRO A 11 -2.35 -15.04 -34.17
C PRO A 11 -3.72 -15.59 -34.53
N VAL A 12 -4.80 -14.93 -34.05
CA VAL A 12 -6.13 -15.13 -34.60
C VAL A 12 -6.82 -13.78 -34.77
N SER A 13 -6.94 -13.37 -36.03
CA SER A 13 -7.87 -12.37 -36.49
C SER A 13 -9.29 -12.94 -36.49
N GLY A 14 -10.26 -12.17 -35.97
CA GLY A 14 -11.66 -12.53 -36.02
C GLY A 14 -12.57 -11.41 -35.54
N LEU A 15 -13.14 -10.67 -36.49
CA LEU A 15 -14.29 -9.77 -36.32
C LEU A 15 -15.47 -10.48 -35.69
N VAL A 16 -16.14 -9.89 -34.69
CA VAL A 16 -17.57 -10.10 -34.44
C VAL A 16 -18.22 -8.89 -33.77
N HIS A 17 -19.18 -8.36 -34.45
CA HIS A 17 -20.42 -7.61 -34.16
C HIS A 17 -20.75 -7.23 -32.71
N ARG A 18 -21.10 -5.92 -32.58
CA ARG A 18 -21.92 -5.35 -31.49
C ARG A 18 -23.40 -5.66 -31.70
N PRO A 19 -24.20 -5.76 -30.67
CA PRO A 19 -25.53 -5.18 -30.65
C PRO A 19 -25.73 -4.23 -29.45
N GLY A 20 -26.23 -3.13 -29.70
CA GLY A 20 -27.34 -2.27 -29.37
C GLY A 20 -27.58 -1.95 -27.90
N LEU A 21 -27.40 -0.64 -27.58
CA LEU A 21 -27.99 0.04 -26.42
C LEU A 21 -29.51 -0.07 -26.46
N VAL A 22 -30.10 -0.26 -25.26
CA VAL A 22 -31.47 0.19 -24.99
C VAL A 22 -31.45 0.95 -23.67
N ASP A 23 -31.72 2.25 -23.77
CA ASP A 23 -32.04 3.15 -22.67
C ASP A 23 -33.32 2.70 -21.95
N ASN A 24 -33.31 2.73 -20.63
CA ASN A 24 -34.55 2.92 -19.86
C ASN A 24 -34.30 3.78 -18.64
N VAL A 25 -34.69 5.04 -18.80
CA VAL A 25 -34.92 6.05 -17.76
C VAL A 25 -36.10 5.63 -16.93
N ARG A 26 -35.93 5.54 -15.61
CA ARG A 26 -37.04 5.64 -14.68
C ARG A 26 -36.65 6.44 -13.45
N THR A 27 -37.19 7.63 -13.40
CA THR A 27 -37.33 8.57 -12.28
C THR A 27 -38.09 7.93 -11.11
N GLY A 28 -37.58 8.12 -9.90
CA GLY A 28 -38.24 7.75 -8.67
C GLY A 28 -37.71 8.59 -7.51
N SER A 29 -38.48 9.50 -7.05
CA SER A 29 -38.39 10.58 -6.08
C SER A 29 -37.79 10.22 -4.73
N GLU A 30 -36.93 11.12 -4.26
CA GLU A 30 -36.79 11.78 -2.95
C GLU A 30 -37.28 11.07 -1.67
N ALA A 31 -36.36 10.82 -0.78
CA ALA A 31 -36.60 10.94 0.66
C ALA A 31 -35.42 11.70 1.27
N SER A 32 -35.61 12.99 1.47
CA SER A 32 -34.72 13.91 2.16
C SER A 32 -34.67 13.55 3.64
N SER A 33 -33.57 12.96 4.09
CA SER A 33 -33.25 12.90 5.50
C SER A 33 -32.31 14.05 5.85
N HIS A 34 -32.86 15.10 6.44
CA HIS A 34 -32.09 16.17 7.08
C HIS A 34 -31.27 15.60 8.23
N SER A 35 -29.97 15.34 7.98
CA SER A 35 -29.03 15.21 9.06
C SER A 35 -28.73 16.60 9.61
N ARG A 36 -29.13 16.81 10.86
CA ARG A 36 -28.79 18.00 11.66
C ARG A 36 -27.27 18.08 11.75
N ILE A 37 -26.69 19.07 11.08
CA ILE A 37 -25.31 19.49 11.30
C ILE A 37 -25.28 20.04 12.73
N SER A 38 -24.75 19.26 13.65
CA SER A 38 -24.37 19.73 14.95
C SER A 38 -23.13 20.62 14.76
N THR A 39 -23.34 21.92 14.80
CA THR A 39 -22.27 22.91 14.89
C THR A 39 -21.59 22.75 16.27
N ALA A 40 -20.54 21.92 16.29
CA ALA A 40 -19.57 21.98 17.37
C ALA A 40 -18.86 23.35 17.29
N PRO A 41 -18.58 24.02 18.44
CA PRO A 41 -17.86 25.28 18.43
C PRO A 41 -16.50 25.09 17.77
N ALA A 42 -16.17 25.97 16.82
CA ALA A 42 -14.90 25.99 16.12
C ALA A 42 -13.78 26.08 17.19
N ALA A 43 -13.07 24.98 17.38
CA ALA A 43 -11.82 25.00 18.12
C ALA A 43 -10.85 25.88 17.31
N SER A 44 -10.45 27.02 17.87
CA SER A 44 -9.39 27.88 17.35
C SER A 44 -8.06 27.16 17.50
N GLY A 45 -7.77 26.24 16.58
CA GLY A 45 -6.53 25.49 16.51
C GLY A 45 -5.73 25.92 15.28
N LEU A 46 -4.41 25.92 15.38
CA LEU A 46 -3.53 26.13 14.24
C LEU A 46 -3.80 25.12 13.14
N PRO A 47 -3.80 25.53 11.85
CA PRO A 47 -4.02 24.61 10.75
C PRO A 47 -2.94 23.51 10.75
N GLY A 48 -3.36 22.25 10.59
CA GLY A 48 -2.46 21.08 10.57
C GLY A 48 -2.06 20.52 11.93
N VAL A 49 -2.58 21.04 13.03
CA VAL A 49 -2.39 20.48 14.38
C VAL A 49 -3.56 19.59 14.73
N ASP A 50 -3.30 18.29 14.87
CA ASP A 50 -4.27 17.36 15.45
C ASP A 50 -4.08 17.34 16.98
N PRO A 51 -5.06 17.83 17.78
CA PRO A 51 -4.97 17.87 19.23
C PRO A 51 -4.85 16.48 19.88
N HIS A 52 -5.20 15.42 19.17
CA HIS A 52 -5.10 14.03 19.63
C HIS A 52 -3.83 13.31 19.16
N SER A 53 -2.98 13.99 18.37
CA SER A 53 -1.75 13.41 17.87
C SER A 53 -0.78 13.16 19.03
N LYS A 54 -0.38 11.90 19.19
CA LYS A 54 0.65 11.54 20.18
C LYS A 54 2.02 12.07 19.73
N PRO A 55 2.78 12.72 20.63
CA PRO A 55 4.12 13.18 20.29
C PRO A 55 5.04 12.00 20.00
N VAL A 56 5.81 12.08 18.91
CA VAL A 56 6.84 11.09 18.53
C VAL A 56 8.11 11.23 19.40
N ALA A 57 8.33 12.42 19.98
CA ALA A 57 9.40 12.68 20.92
C ALA A 57 8.99 13.78 21.90
N SER A 58 9.40 13.67 23.16
CA SER A 58 9.14 14.71 24.17
C SER A 58 10.24 14.74 25.22
N GLY A 59 10.49 15.92 25.79
CA GLY A 59 11.43 16.09 26.90
C GLY A 59 11.70 17.54 27.25
N ASN A 60 11.83 17.82 28.57
CA ASN A 60 12.18 19.14 29.12
C ASN A 60 11.30 20.29 28.61
N GLY A 61 9.99 20.06 28.49
CA GLY A 61 9.04 21.09 28.07
C GLY A 61 9.01 21.37 26.56
N VAL A 62 9.52 20.44 25.76
CA VAL A 62 9.40 20.45 24.31
C VAL A 62 8.88 19.10 23.87
N SER A 63 7.86 19.07 23.04
CA SER A 63 7.35 17.87 22.39
C SER A 63 7.24 18.07 20.87
N CYS A 64 7.47 17.00 20.12
CA CYS A 64 7.44 16.98 18.68
C CYS A 64 6.42 15.96 18.22
N SER A 65 5.50 16.35 17.34
CA SER A 65 4.51 15.47 16.72
C SER A 65 4.64 15.52 15.21
N LEU A 66 4.36 14.40 14.55
CA LEU A 66 4.36 14.28 13.09
C LEU A 66 2.96 13.87 12.63
N ASN A 67 2.33 14.69 11.81
CA ASN A 67 1.03 14.42 11.22
C ASN A 67 1.20 14.25 9.71
N LEU A 68 0.75 13.11 9.19
CA LEU A 68 0.69 12.84 7.76
C LEU A 68 -0.69 13.23 7.25
N ALA A 69 -0.74 13.87 6.09
CA ALA A 69 -2.00 14.17 5.42
C ALA A 69 -2.73 12.88 5.00
N GLU A 70 -1.96 11.86 4.62
CA GLU A 70 -2.46 10.55 4.23
C GLU A 70 -1.73 9.48 5.04
N PRO A 71 -2.46 8.56 5.72
CA PRO A 71 -1.82 7.52 6.54
C PRO A 71 -1.11 6.46 5.72
N VAL A 72 -1.48 6.31 4.44
CA VAL A 72 -0.92 5.36 3.47
C VAL A 72 -0.79 6.07 2.13
N LEU A 73 0.35 5.89 1.47
CA LEU A 73 0.63 6.45 0.16
C LEU A 73 0.56 5.35 -0.90
N PHE A 74 -0.12 5.63 -2.01
CA PHE A 74 -0.32 4.68 -3.10
C PHE A 74 0.61 4.99 -4.28
N LEU A 75 1.53 4.06 -4.58
CA LEU A 75 2.35 4.06 -5.79
C LEU A 75 1.58 3.34 -6.89
N GLN A 76 1.51 3.92 -8.07
CA GLN A 76 0.74 3.36 -9.20
C GLN A 76 1.61 2.53 -10.14
N GLY A 77 1.04 1.41 -10.62
CA GLY A 77 1.65 0.49 -11.59
C GLY A 77 2.59 -0.54 -10.97
N PHE A 78 2.69 -1.71 -11.61
CA PHE A 78 3.55 -2.81 -11.20
C PHE A 78 4.77 -2.97 -12.12
N GLU A 79 4.73 -2.38 -13.31
CA GLU A 79 5.83 -2.45 -14.26
C GLU A 79 6.65 -1.15 -14.24
N HIS A 80 7.95 -1.28 -14.36
CA HIS A 80 8.86 -0.15 -14.52
C HIS A 80 8.83 0.41 -15.96
N SER A 81 7.69 0.27 -16.64
CA SER A 81 7.56 0.80 -18.00
C SER A 81 7.69 2.32 -17.97
N ASP A 82 8.42 2.84 -18.94
CA ASP A 82 8.75 4.26 -19.12
C ASP A 82 7.53 5.16 -19.44
N SER A 83 6.33 4.74 -19.12
CA SER A 83 5.15 5.58 -19.31
C SER A 83 5.21 6.75 -18.33
N SER A 84 5.59 7.90 -18.84
CA SER A 84 5.69 9.21 -18.17
C SER A 84 4.36 9.74 -17.58
N THR A 85 3.32 8.93 -17.53
CA THR A 85 1.96 9.28 -17.09
C THR A 85 1.58 8.74 -15.72
N GLY A 86 2.52 8.16 -14.96
CA GLY A 86 2.23 7.71 -13.60
C GLY A 86 1.94 8.88 -12.67
N ASN A 87 0.77 8.90 -12.04
CA ASN A 87 0.47 9.83 -10.97
C ASN A 87 1.53 9.72 -9.87
N THR A 88 2.24 10.81 -9.60
CA THR A 88 3.27 10.88 -8.57
C THR A 88 2.58 10.93 -7.20
N ALA A 89 2.86 9.96 -6.34
CA ALA A 89 2.39 10.01 -4.97
C ALA A 89 3.05 11.17 -4.23
N MET A 90 2.29 11.90 -3.43
CA MET A 90 2.80 13.05 -2.68
C MET A 90 2.86 12.71 -1.18
N LEU A 91 4.05 12.68 -0.62
CA LEU A 91 4.22 12.63 0.84
C LEU A 91 4.02 14.05 1.39
N ARG A 92 2.95 14.26 2.16
CA ARG A 92 2.61 15.55 2.76
C ARG A 92 2.29 15.40 4.23
N GLY A 93 2.60 16.47 4.98
CA GLY A 93 2.29 16.46 6.40
C GLY A 93 2.82 17.69 7.13
N THR A 94 2.75 17.63 8.44
CA THR A 94 3.20 18.69 9.34
C THR A 94 4.07 18.14 10.46
N LEU A 95 5.15 18.85 10.76
CA LEU A 95 5.91 18.69 11.99
C LEU A 95 5.43 19.78 12.97
N HIS A 96 4.85 19.36 14.07
CA HIS A 96 4.36 20.23 15.13
C HIS A 96 5.30 20.17 16.33
N LEU A 97 5.86 21.32 16.68
CA LEU A 97 6.72 21.50 17.86
C LEU A 97 5.95 22.29 18.92
N HIS A 98 5.61 21.63 20.01
CA HIS A 98 4.93 22.25 21.15
C HIS A 98 5.93 22.53 22.27
N VAL A 99 6.05 23.81 22.65
CA VAL A 99 6.99 24.30 23.64
C VAL A 99 6.23 24.84 24.83
N THR A 100 6.35 24.18 26.00
CA THR A 100 5.70 24.60 27.25
C THR A 100 6.58 25.53 28.09
N LYS A 101 7.90 25.42 27.96
CA LYS A 101 8.90 26.24 28.64
C LYS A 101 9.94 26.70 27.63
N SER A 102 10.37 27.98 27.72
CA SER A 102 11.39 28.54 26.81
C SER A 102 12.57 27.59 26.59
N ALA A 103 12.82 27.24 25.35
CA ALA A 103 13.83 26.26 24.95
C ALA A 103 14.86 26.88 24.00
N LYS A 104 16.14 26.55 24.20
CA LYS A 104 17.23 26.96 23.31
C LYS A 104 17.42 25.88 22.26
N ILE A 105 17.03 26.17 21.01
CA ILE A 105 17.05 25.24 19.88
C ILE A 105 18.14 25.65 18.91
N LYS A 106 18.94 24.67 18.47
CA LYS A 106 20.00 24.82 17.47
C LYS A 106 19.49 24.55 16.07
N ALA A 107 18.75 23.44 15.90
CA ALA A 107 18.22 23.03 14.62
C ALA A 107 16.92 22.24 14.81
N VAL A 108 16.05 22.32 13.79
CA VAL A 108 14.86 21.47 13.60
C VAL A 108 14.95 20.88 12.21
N THR A 109 15.09 19.58 12.12
CA THR A 109 15.25 18.85 10.87
C THR A 109 14.29 17.69 10.80
N LEU A 110 13.75 17.41 9.61
CA LEU A 110 13.00 16.23 9.29
C LEU A 110 13.74 15.48 8.18
N LYS A 111 13.91 14.17 8.34
CA LYS A 111 14.49 13.29 7.33
C LYS A 111 13.51 12.23 6.94
N PHE A 112 13.31 12.01 5.65
CA PHE A 112 12.60 10.85 5.12
C PHE A 112 13.63 9.87 4.60
N LYS A 113 13.56 8.63 5.08
CA LYS A 113 14.50 7.55 4.74
C LYS A 113 13.75 6.34 4.25
N GLY A 114 14.21 5.75 3.16
CA GLY A 114 13.79 4.44 2.67
C GLY A 114 14.95 3.46 2.78
N ARG A 115 14.74 2.33 3.45
CA ARG A 115 15.76 1.31 3.66
C ARG A 115 15.22 -0.07 3.36
N ALA A 116 15.97 -0.85 2.61
CA ALA A 116 15.73 -2.28 2.41
C ALA A 116 16.78 -3.09 3.15
N ILE A 117 16.35 -4.22 3.69
CA ILE A 117 17.21 -5.18 4.40
C ILE A 117 16.90 -6.57 3.88
N THR A 118 17.93 -7.34 3.51
CA THR A 118 17.85 -8.78 3.25
C THR A 118 18.77 -9.52 4.20
N LYS A 119 18.26 -10.57 4.84
CA LYS A 119 18.93 -11.33 5.89
C LYS A 119 19.38 -12.70 5.38
N TRP A 120 20.59 -13.08 5.74
CA TRP A 120 21.21 -14.33 5.35
C TRP A 120 21.77 -15.02 6.60
N PRO A 121 20.91 -15.70 7.40
CA PRO A 121 21.31 -16.30 8.69
C PRO A 121 22.39 -17.38 8.54
N GLU A 122 22.38 -18.14 7.41
CA GLU A 122 23.38 -19.17 7.14
C GLU A 122 24.72 -18.60 6.65
N GLY A 123 24.74 -17.28 6.36
CA GLY A 123 25.85 -16.62 5.71
C GLY A 123 25.92 -16.89 4.21
N ILE A 124 26.90 -16.25 3.57
CA ILE A 124 27.15 -16.38 2.12
C ILE A 124 28.47 -17.16 1.96
N PRO A 125 28.51 -18.28 1.21
CA PRO A 125 29.73 -19.00 0.96
C PRO A 125 30.87 -18.10 0.40
N PRO A 126 32.11 -18.27 0.83
CA PRO A 126 32.65 -19.34 1.69
C PRO A 126 32.48 -19.10 3.20
N ARG A 127 31.98 -17.95 3.60
CA ARG A 127 31.82 -17.57 5.02
C ARG A 127 30.42 -17.98 5.52
N LYS A 128 30.39 -18.84 6.55
CA LYS A 128 29.16 -19.25 7.25
C LYS A 128 28.91 -18.34 8.46
N VAL A 129 28.87 -17.03 8.24
CA VAL A 129 28.60 -16.03 9.26
C VAL A 129 27.35 -15.27 8.82
N GLU A 130 26.43 -15.03 9.75
CA GLU A 130 25.24 -14.25 9.48
C GLU A 130 25.59 -12.95 8.75
N PHE A 131 24.83 -12.65 7.71
CA PHE A 131 25.04 -11.50 6.85
C PHE A 131 23.72 -10.78 6.62
N GLU A 132 23.77 -9.46 6.68
CA GLU A 132 22.65 -8.59 6.28
C GLU A 132 23.13 -7.63 5.19
N GLU A 133 22.41 -7.56 4.08
CA GLU A 133 22.59 -6.50 3.10
C GLU A 133 21.58 -5.38 3.37
N VAL A 134 22.10 -4.16 3.49
CA VAL A 134 21.30 -2.98 3.77
C VAL A 134 21.41 -2.01 2.60
N ASP A 135 20.33 -1.79 1.88
CA ASP A 135 20.24 -0.83 0.79
C ASP A 135 19.50 0.42 1.22
N ASN A 136 20.13 1.58 1.01
CA ASN A 136 19.49 2.87 1.18
C ASN A 136 18.75 3.25 -0.11
N ILE A 137 17.42 3.06 -0.12
CA ILE A 137 16.57 3.28 -1.29
C ILE A 137 16.46 4.76 -1.59
N MET A 138 16.22 5.55 -0.55
CA MET A 138 16.14 7.01 -0.67
C MET A 138 16.44 7.72 0.65
N SER A 139 16.83 9.00 0.53
CA SER A 139 16.98 9.89 1.67
C SER A 139 16.68 11.33 1.23
N HIS A 140 15.79 12.01 1.96
CA HIS A 140 15.49 13.41 1.78
C HIS A 140 15.50 14.13 3.12
N THR A 141 15.94 15.40 3.16
CA THR A 141 16.05 16.17 4.41
C THR A 141 15.44 17.55 4.24
N TRP A 142 14.53 17.93 5.14
CA TRP A 142 14.01 19.29 5.30
C TRP A 142 14.71 19.95 6.50
N PRO A 143 15.60 20.92 6.27
CA PRO A 143 16.18 21.73 7.33
C PRO A 143 15.26 22.92 7.63
N PHE A 144 14.25 22.72 8.49
CA PHE A 144 13.28 23.77 8.79
C PHE A 144 13.88 24.94 9.53
N PHE A 145 14.73 24.70 10.51
CA PHE A 145 15.41 25.73 11.28
C PHE A 145 16.85 25.31 11.54
N ASN A 146 17.76 26.26 11.39
CA ASN A 146 19.15 26.11 11.81
C ASN A 146 19.70 27.48 12.25
N ALA A 147 20.15 27.56 13.50
CA ALA A 147 20.68 28.78 14.11
C ALA A 147 21.88 29.35 13.37
N GLN A 148 22.58 28.58 12.57
CA GLN A 148 23.72 29.02 11.76
C GLN A 148 23.30 29.71 10.44
N PHE A 149 22.04 29.59 10.04
CA PHE A 149 21.55 30.20 8.81
C PHE A 149 21.08 31.64 9.07
N PRO A 150 21.31 32.58 8.12
CA PRO A 150 20.86 33.95 8.24
C PRO A 150 19.36 34.11 8.50
N THR A 151 18.54 33.18 7.98
CA THR A 151 17.09 33.15 8.19
C THR A 151 16.69 32.97 9.67
N ALA A 152 17.58 32.42 10.49
CA ALA A 152 17.34 32.24 11.93
C ALA A 152 17.26 33.59 12.69
N GLU A 153 17.79 34.70 12.14
CA GLU A 153 17.65 36.02 12.73
C GLU A 153 16.21 36.56 12.61
N ALA A 154 15.49 36.19 11.53
CA ALA A 154 14.13 36.63 11.29
C ALA A 154 13.07 35.91 12.17
N GLY A 155 13.35 34.70 12.66
CA GLY A 155 12.35 33.99 13.45
C GLY A 155 12.65 32.49 13.66
N SER A 156 11.60 31.74 14.00
CA SER A 156 11.64 30.28 14.17
C SER A 156 11.64 29.54 12.83
N CYS A 157 11.43 30.21 11.71
CA CYS A 157 11.20 29.66 10.38
C CYS A 157 9.98 28.71 10.30
N ALA A 158 9.08 28.75 11.27
CA ALA A 158 7.83 27.99 11.23
C ALA A 158 6.84 28.65 10.28
N ASP A 159 6.07 27.84 9.52
CA ASP A 159 5.04 28.34 8.61
C ASP A 159 3.88 28.98 9.39
N HIS A 160 3.55 28.35 10.53
CA HIS A 160 2.57 28.89 11.48
C HIS A 160 3.11 28.78 12.90
N TYR A 161 2.86 29.79 13.72
CA TYR A 161 3.21 29.71 15.13
C TYR A 161 2.22 30.52 16.01
N GLU A 162 2.01 30.05 17.22
CA GLU A 162 1.23 30.72 18.25
C GLU A 162 2.01 30.72 19.56
N ILE A 163 2.23 31.93 20.13
CA ILE A 163 2.95 32.09 21.40
C ILE A 163 1.94 32.21 22.52
N PHE A 164 2.07 31.38 23.57
CA PHE A 164 1.22 31.43 24.73
C PHE A 164 1.52 32.67 25.58
N LYS A 165 0.50 33.49 25.83
CA LYS A 165 0.62 34.63 26.74
C LYS A 165 0.66 34.09 28.18
N PRO A 166 1.58 34.57 29.05
CA PRO A 166 1.54 34.20 30.46
C PRO A 166 0.20 34.67 31.09
N ALA A 167 -0.50 33.76 31.76
CA ALA A 167 -1.70 34.10 32.48
C ALA A 167 -1.36 35.11 33.59
N GLY A 168 -1.70 36.38 33.40
CA GLY A 168 -1.45 37.42 34.42
C GLY A 168 -1.18 38.84 33.90
N SER A 169 -0.99 39.09 32.61
CA SER A 169 -0.89 40.46 32.10
C SER A 169 -2.22 40.98 31.61
N GLN A 170 -2.94 41.69 32.48
CA GLN A 170 -3.99 42.61 32.04
C GLN A 170 -3.31 43.65 31.14
N SER A 171 -3.50 43.54 29.86
CA SER A 171 -3.00 44.52 28.89
C SER A 171 -3.90 45.73 28.90
N ASN A 172 -3.37 46.85 29.38
CA ASN A 172 -3.85 48.15 28.98
C ASN A 172 -3.86 48.18 27.44
N THR A 173 -5.04 48.43 26.91
CA THR A 173 -5.30 48.69 25.48
C THR A 173 -4.41 49.83 24.99
N SER A 174 -3.37 49.52 24.25
CA SER A 174 -2.74 50.45 23.32
C SER A 174 -2.98 49.89 21.91
N ASN A 175 -3.78 50.62 21.17
CA ASN A 175 -4.03 50.42 19.76
C ASN A 175 -2.70 50.51 18.99
N TYR A 176 -2.17 49.39 18.56
CA TYR A 176 -1.23 49.34 17.45
C TYR A 176 -1.92 48.70 16.25
N PRO A 177 -1.87 49.38 15.08
CA PRO A 177 -2.49 48.90 13.87
C PRO A 177 -1.82 47.59 13.44
N TYR A 178 -2.65 46.63 13.05
CA TYR A 178 -2.26 45.40 12.39
C TYR A 178 -1.28 45.70 11.24
N GLY A 179 -0.01 45.45 11.47
CA GLY A 179 0.95 45.32 10.41
C GLY A 179 0.68 44.06 9.62
N ARG A 180 0.01 44.21 8.50
CA ARG A 180 0.01 43.20 7.44
C ARG A 180 1.47 42.87 7.14
N SER A 181 1.87 41.66 7.43
CA SER A 181 3.09 41.10 6.87
C SER A 181 2.84 40.91 5.36
N PRO A 182 3.56 41.65 4.49
CA PRO A 182 3.50 41.38 3.07
C PRO A 182 4.53 40.28 2.81
N ASN A 183 4.10 39.05 2.61
CA ASN A 183 4.75 38.06 1.77
C ASN A 183 4.19 36.67 2.02
N SER A 184 2.95 36.48 1.61
CA SER A 184 2.57 35.16 1.09
C SER A 184 2.82 35.21 -0.43
N SER A 185 4.08 35.24 -0.83
CA SER A 185 4.45 34.85 -2.17
C SER A 185 4.63 33.34 -2.19
N THR A 186 3.62 32.64 -2.66
CA THR A 186 3.77 31.29 -3.20
C THR A 186 4.74 31.36 -4.36
N THR A 187 6.03 31.33 -4.07
CA THR A 187 7.05 31.06 -5.08
C THR A 187 7.19 29.55 -5.16
N ASN A 188 6.65 28.98 -6.22
CA ASN A 188 7.05 27.66 -6.71
C ASN A 188 8.55 27.69 -6.96
N LEU A 189 9.34 27.29 -5.96
CA LEU A 189 10.78 27.12 -6.11
C LEU A 189 11.00 25.90 -7.01
N SER A 190 11.52 26.17 -8.21
CA SER A 190 11.90 25.13 -9.12
C SER A 190 13.00 24.25 -8.49
N THR A 191 13.05 23.00 -8.83
CA THR A 191 14.08 22.02 -8.38
C THR A 191 15.53 22.49 -8.66
N LYS A 192 15.72 23.49 -9.52
CA LYS A 192 17.01 24.12 -9.81
C LYS A 192 17.46 25.10 -8.73
N ASP A 193 16.52 25.76 -8.06
CA ASP A 193 16.84 26.75 -7.02
C ASP A 193 17.14 26.05 -5.68
N ALA A 194 16.48 24.92 -5.39
CA ALA A 194 16.82 24.08 -4.24
C ALA A 194 18.25 23.49 -4.34
N ARG A 195 18.69 23.13 -5.56
CA ARG A 195 20.07 22.68 -5.81
C ARG A 195 21.11 23.81 -5.65
N LYS A 196 20.78 25.03 -5.98
CA LYS A 196 21.68 26.17 -5.79
C LYS A 196 21.88 26.50 -4.32
N LEU A 197 20.83 26.41 -3.49
CA LEU A 197 20.93 26.61 -2.05
C LEU A 197 21.80 25.56 -1.35
N SER A 198 21.75 24.28 -1.80
CA SER A 198 22.58 23.23 -1.23
C SER A 198 24.07 23.30 -1.61
N LEU A 199 24.40 23.95 -2.72
CA LEU A 199 25.79 24.10 -3.20
C LEU A 199 26.49 25.36 -2.68
N GLN A 200 25.74 26.35 -2.18
CA GLN A 200 26.32 27.58 -1.64
C GLN A 200 26.86 27.47 -0.20
N VAL A 201 26.57 26.39 0.50
CA VAL A 201 26.98 26.17 1.91
C VAL A 201 28.48 25.89 2.06
N ASN A 202 29.22 25.58 0.99
CA ASN A 202 30.66 25.22 1.08
C ASN A 202 31.65 26.31 0.68
N GLN A 203 31.23 27.52 0.32
CA GLN A 203 32.16 28.58 -0.04
C GLN A 203 31.74 29.93 0.51
N SER A 204 32.05 30.22 1.75
CA SER A 204 32.43 31.57 2.18
C SER A 204 32.94 31.59 3.62
N ARG A 205 34.20 31.19 3.80
CA ARG A 205 34.99 31.76 4.88
C ARG A 205 35.60 33.04 4.31
N SER A 206 34.95 34.17 4.53
CA SER A 206 35.52 35.47 4.35
C SER A 206 35.26 36.26 5.61
N PHE A 207 36.33 36.51 6.35
CA PHE A 207 36.35 37.42 7.46
C PHE A 207 36.17 38.84 6.92
N ASN A 208 35.10 39.53 7.31
CA ASN A 208 35.04 40.97 7.22
C ASN A 208 34.58 41.53 8.57
N LYS A 209 35.55 42.21 9.21
CA LYS A 209 35.40 42.92 10.47
C LYS A 209 34.78 44.29 10.13
N GLY A 210 33.48 44.42 10.37
CA GLY A 210 32.72 45.66 10.27
C GLY A 210 31.89 45.84 11.53
N GLU A 211 32.31 46.74 12.40
CA GLU A 211 31.56 47.13 13.59
C GLU A 211 30.25 47.80 13.22
N SER A 212 29.15 47.33 13.78
CA SER A 212 27.88 48.06 13.88
C SER A 212 27.46 48.16 15.34
N PRO A 213 27.07 49.36 15.81
CA PRO A 213 26.79 49.61 17.22
C PRO A 213 25.39 49.12 17.61
N THR A 214 25.28 48.60 18.84
CA THR A 214 24.04 48.29 19.59
C THR A 214 23.22 47.08 19.08
N GLY A 215 23.81 45.90 19.04
CA GLY A 215 23.08 44.66 18.92
C GLY A 215 23.69 43.59 19.80
N GLY A 216 22.88 42.95 20.68
CA GLY A 216 23.34 41.78 21.39
C GLY A 216 23.81 40.70 20.41
N PRO A 217 24.55 39.66 20.86
CA PRO A 217 25.14 38.68 19.95
C PRO A 217 24.05 38.04 19.08
N THR A 218 24.34 37.98 17.75
CA THR A 218 23.44 37.38 16.76
C THR A 218 23.10 35.94 17.07
N VAL A 219 22.02 35.38 16.47
CA VAL A 219 21.62 33.97 16.67
C VAL A 219 22.76 33.07 16.23
N ALA A 220 23.42 33.37 15.11
CA ALA A 220 24.55 32.62 14.61
C ALA A 220 25.73 32.60 15.60
N ALA A 221 26.04 33.73 16.23
CA ALA A 221 27.09 33.84 17.24
C ALA A 221 26.76 33.04 18.52
N LYS A 222 25.49 33.00 18.93
CA LYS A 222 25.02 32.17 20.05
C LYS A 222 24.98 30.69 19.73
N GLY A 223 24.85 30.32 18.46
CA GLY A 223 24.66 28.94 17.98
C GLY A 223 23.31 28.34 18.39
N TYR A 224 22.33 29.12 18.82
CA TYR A 224 20.96 28.74 19.13
C TYR A 224 20.01 29.92 19.12
N ARG A 225 18.71 29.64 18.95
CA ARG A 225 17.63 30.60 19.19
C ARG A 225 16.76 30.16 20.34
N THR A 226 16.22 31.10 21.09
CA THR A 226 15.23 30.81 22.14
C THR A 226 13.84 30.73 21.53
N PHE A 227 13.21 29.58 21.65
CA PHE A 227 11.80 29.35 21.33
C PHE A 227 10.99 29.61 22.59
N HIS A 228 10.03 30.52 22.50
CA HIS A 228 9.13 30.84 23.61
C HIS A 228 8.03 29.78 23.74
N PRO A 229 7.33 29.69 24.91
CA PRO A 229 6.18 28.81 25.06
C PRO A 229 5.16 29.09 23.96
N GLY A 230 4.75 28.03 23.25
CA GLY A 230 3.88 28.16 22.08
C GLY A 230 3.94 26.93 21.19
N ASP A 231 3.17 26.99 20.12
CA ASP A 231 3.10 25.98 19.07
C ASP A 231 3.77 26.50 17.81
N TYR A 232 4.57 25.64 17.19
CA TYR A 232 5.27 25.93 15.95
C TYR A 232 5.02 24.81 14.95
N VAL A 233 4.52 25.12 13.75
CA VAL A 233 4.12 24.18 12.72
C VAL A 233 4.99 24.38 11.49
N TYR A 234 5.57 23.28 11.00
CA TYR A 234 6.36 23.23 9.78
C TYR A 234 5.69 22.25 8.81
N ASN A 235 5.36 22.72 7.62
CA ASN A 235 4.78 21.91 6.57
C ASN A 235 5.87 21.24 5.75
N PHE A 236 5.61 20.04 5.28
CA PHE A 236 6.49 19.35 4.35
C PHE A 236 5.71 18.67 3.25
N GLU A 237 6.32 18.64 2.08
CA GLU A 237 5.83 17.85 0.94
C GLU A 237 7.02 17.32 0.14
N LEU A 238 6.82 16.15 -0.46
CA LEU A 238 7.80 15.50 -1.33
C LEU A 238 7.08 14.65 -2.36
N PRO A 239 7.27 14.89 -3.66
CA PRO A 239 6.84 13.97 -4.70
C PRO A 239 7.69 12.69 -4.64
N LEU A 240 7.03 11.54 -4.59
CA LEU A 240 7.68 10.24 -4.55
C LEU A 240 7.79 9.66 -5.96
N ASP A 241 8.96 9.16 -6.32
CA ASP A 241 9.16 8.47 -7.58
C ASP A 241 8.33 7.17 -7.60
N HIS A 242 7.56 6.95 -8.65
CA HIS A 242 6.74 5.75 -8.84
C HIS A 242 7.58 4.46 -8.88
N ARG A 243 8.90 4.55 -9.14
CA ARG A 243 9.84 3.43 -9.15
C ARG A 243 10.29 2.99 -7.76
N LEU A 244 9.97 3.75 -6.72
CA LEU A 244 10.26 3.32 -5.35
C LEU A 244 9.52 2.01 -5.07
N PRO A 245 10.15 1.03 -4.41
CA PRO A 245 9.45 -0.17 -3.99
C PRO A 245 8.40 0.17 -2.91
N GLU A 246 7.37 -0.64 -2.83
CA GLU A 246 6.39 -0.61 -1.75
C GLU A 246 7.01 -1.03 -0.41
N THR A 247 6.32 -0.76 0.69
CA THR A 247 6.68 -1.27 2.01
C THR A 247 6.52 -2.79 2.04
N ILE A 248 7.59 -3.52 2.33
CA ILE A 248 7.64 -4.98 2.34
C ILE A 248 8.02 -5.46 3.74
N ASP A 249 7.33 -6.48 4.25
CA ASP A 249 7.66 -7.15 5.51
C ASP A 249 7.51 -8.66 5.34
N VAL A 250 8.61 -9.33 5.03
CA VAL A 250 8.72 -10.78 4.88
C VAL A 250 9.75 -11.34 5.88
N GLU A 251 9.85 -12.64 6.02
CA GLU A 251 10.61 -13.25 7.10
C GLU A 251 12.10 -12.86 7.09
N LEU A 252 12.73 -12.92 5.92
CA LEU A 252 14.16 -12.64 5.76
C LEU A 252 14.45 -11.33 5.03
N GLY A 253 13.47 -10.44 4.93
CA GLY A 253 13.66 -9.17 4.27
C GLY A 253 12.59 -8.14 4.61
N SER A 254 12.94 -6.88 4.44
CA SER A 254 11.98 -5.79 4.60
C SER A 254 12.37 -4.58 3.77
N VAL A 255 11.36 -3.83 3.34
CA VAL A 255 11.51 -2.47 2.82
C VAL A 255 10.67 -1.55 3.69
N LYS A 256 11.31 -0.58 4.34
CA LYS A 256 10.64 0.33 5.28
C LYS A 256 10.98 1.77 4.97
N TYR A 257 9.98 2.62 5.19
CA TYR A 257 10.10 4.08 5.06
C TYR A 257 9.77 4.73 6.38
N GLU A 258 10.57 5.70 6.80
CA GLU A 258 10.38 6.40 8.05
C GLU A 258 10.71 7.89 7.95
N LEU A 259 9.97 8.69 8.69
CA LEU A 259 10.26 10.09 8.98
C LEU A 259 10.97 10.16 10.33
N GLU A 260 12.16 10.76 10.34
CA GLU A 260 12.97 11.03 11.53
C GLU A 260 12.99 12.52 11.79
N ALA A 261 12.28 12.97 12.82
CA ALA A 261 12.30 14.34 13.29
C ALA A 261 13.42 14.51 14.34
N VAL A 262 14.29 15.46 14.12
CA VAL A 262 15.39 15.78 15.05
C VAL A 262 15.29 17.22 15.47
N VAL A 263 15.18 17.45 16.80
CA VAL A 263 15.24 18.78 17.40
C VAL A 263 16.53 18.88 18.23
N GLU A 264 17.50 19.58 17.69
CA GLU A 264 18.79 19.82 18.38
C GLU A 264 18.65 20.95 19.38
N ARG A 265 19.05 20.69 20.63
CA ARG A 265 18.93 21.64 21.71
C ARG A 265 20.29 22.11 22.22
N ALA A 266 20.37 23.36 22.68
CA ALA A 266 21.56 23.90 23.32
C ALA A 266 21.53 23.65 24.83
N GLY A 267 22.67 23.27 25.40
CA GLY A 267 22.90 23.03 26.81
C GLY A 267 23.68 21.73 27.05
N ALA A 268 24.61 21.77 28.00
CA ALA A 268 25.55 20.66 28.27
C ALA A 268 24.87 19.33 28.66
N PHE A 269 23.65 19.38 29.20
CA PHE A 269 22.91 18.20 29.68
C PHE A 269 21.55 18.03 28.99
N LYS A 270 21.33 18.68 27.87
CA LYS A 270 20.09 18.54 27.08
C LYS A 270 20.32 17.65 25.88
N THR A 271 19.77 16.45 25.95
CA THR A 271 19.78 15.53 24.80
C THR A 271 18.90 16.07 23.67
N ASN A 272 19.26 15.77 22.43
CA ASN A 272 18.41 16.03 21.27
C ASN A 272 17.13 15.23 21.36
N LEU A 273 16.02 15.76 20.84
CA LEU A 273 14.81 14.98 20.65
C LEU A 273 14.87 14.30 19.30
N VAL A 274 14.65 13.01 19.27
CA VAL A 274 14.59 12.21 18.05
C VAL A 274 13.26 11.46 18.08
N GLY A 275 12.43 11.70 17.08
CA GLY A 275 11.15 11.03 16.92
C GLY A 275 11.08 10.34 15.57
N LEU A 276 10.52 9.13 15.56
CA LEU A 276 10.36 8.32 14.36
C LEU A 276 8.88 8.10 14.07
N LYS A 277 8.51 8.17 12.80
CA LYS A 277 7.18 7.81 12.31
C LYS A 277 7.30 7.01 11.03
N GLU A 278 6.74 5.81 11.04
CA GLU A 278 6.69 4.95 9.86
C GLU A 278 5.72 5.53 8.81
N VAL A 279 6.11 5.41 7.53
CA VAL A 279 5.33 5.78 6.36
C VAL A 279 5.07 4.52 5.55
N GLN A 280 3.81 4.20 5.32
CA GLN A 280 3.43 3.04 4.51
C GLN A 280 3.26 3.43 3.03
N LEU A 281 4.00 2.76 2.15
CA LEU A 281 3.84 2.81 0.71
C LEU A 281 3.20 1.52 0.23
N ILE A 282 2.10 1.62 -0.49
CA ILE A 282 1.40 0.47 -1.06
C ILE A 282 1.37 0.64 -2.58
N ARG A 283 1.58 -0.44 -3.31
CA ARG A 283 1.46 -0.42 -4.76
C ARG A 283 0.07 -0.83 -5.20
N ALA A 284 -0.52 -0.04 -6.08
CA ALA A 284 -1.82 -0.27 -6.67
C ALA A 284 -1.69 -0.31 -8.21
N PRO A 285 -2.61 -0.98 -8.93
CA PRO A 285 -2.65 -0.89 -10.38
C PRO A 285 -2.75 0.56 -10.83
N ALA A 286 -2.11 0.87 -11.96
CA ALA A 286 -2.22 2.21 -12.54
C ALA A 286 -3.68 2.49 -12.95
N GLU A 287 -4.09 3.74 -12.85
CA GLU A 287 -5.41 4.17 -13.29
C GLU A 287 -5.57 3.88 -14.79
N GLY A 288 -6.66 3.20 -15.16
CA GLY A 288 -6.87 2.74 -16.55
C GLY A 288 -6.09 1.48 -16.95
N SER A 289 -5.37 0.84 -16.03
CA SER A 289 -4.71 -0.45 -16.33
C SER A 289 -5.74 -1.54 -16.60
N LEU A 290 -5.49 -2.29 -17.69
CA LEU A 290 -6.32 -3.45 -18.07
C LEU A 290 -6.06 -4.69 -17.19
N GLU A 291 -5.06 -4.65 -16.30
CA GLU A 291 -4.69 -5.81 -15.46
C GLU A 291 -5.82 -6.30 -14.53
N GLN A 292 -6.74 -5.40 -14.14
CA GLN A 292 -7.88 -5.77 -13.32
C GLN A 292 -9.05 -6.36 -14.09
N VAL A 293 -9.20 -6.00 -15.36
CA VAL A 293 -10.37 -6.34 -16.19
C VAL A 293 -10.05 -7.33 -17.30
N GLU A 294 -8.78 -7.47 -17.70
CA GLU A 294 -8.38 -8.42 -18.73
C GLU A 294 -8.40 -9.84 -18.17
N PRO A 295 -9.32 -10.71 -18.65
CA PRO A 295 -9.46 -12.04 -18.11
C PRO A 295 -8.27 -12.93 -18.52
N ILE A 296 -7.97 -13.92 -17.67
CA ILE A 296 -7.08 -15.02 -18.02
C ILE A 296 -7.95 -16.19 -18.45
N ALA A 297 -7.83 -16.60 -19.72
CA ALA A 297 -8.50 -17.76 -20.26
C ALA A 297 -7.49 -18.88 -20.51
N ILE A 298 -7.81 -20.08 -20.03
CA ILE A 298 -7.02 -21.30 -20.20
C ILE A 298 -7.94 -22.35 -20.79
N SER A 299 -7.60 -22.87 -21.98
CA SER A 299 -8.33 -23.95 -22.65
C SER A 299 -7.36 -25.09 -22.92
N ARG A 300 -7.64 -26.29 -22.42
CA ARG A 300 -6.78 -27.47 -22.54
C ARG A 300 -7.53 -28.77 -22.52
N ASN A 301 -6.93 -29.77 -23.15
CA ASN A 301 -7.35 -31.17 -23.04
C ASN A 301 -6.49 -31.90 -21.99
N TRP A 302 -7.11 -32.77 -21.25
CA TRP A 302 -6.43 -33.68 -20.34
C TRP A 302 -6.61 -35.12 -20.86
N GLU A 303 -5.51 -35.67 -21.39
CA GLU A 303 -5.40 -37.06 -21.87
C GLU A 303 -6.58 -37.51 -22.77
N ASP A 304 -7.08 -36.66 -23.63
CA ASP A 304 -8.27 -36.90 -24.49
C ASP A 304 -9.53 -37.38 -23.74
N GLN A 305 -9.57 -37.18 -22.40
CA GLN A 305 -10.68 -37.60 -21.56
C GLN A 305 -11.57 -36.46 -21.10
N LEU A 306 -10.96 -35.27 -20.92
CA LEU A 306 -11.64 -34.08 -20.43
C LEU A 306 -11.08 -32.84 -21.11
N HIS A 307 -11.93 -32.09 -21.78
CA HIS A 307 -11.61 -30.73 -22.17
C HIS A 307 -12.05 -29.77 -21.06
N TYR A 308 -11.20 -28.80 -20.71
CA TYR A 308 -11.53 -27.81 -19.71
C TYR A 308 -11.17 -26.40 -20.15
N ASP A 309 -12.10 -25.49 -19.92
CA ASP A 309 -11.89 -24.05 -20.01
C ASP A 309 -11.97 -23.46 -18.62
N ILE A 310 -11.00 -22.61 -18.28
CA ILE A 310 -10.96 -21.88 -17.01
C ILE A 310 -10.78 -20.41 -17.34
N VAL A 311 -11.70 -19.59 -16.86
CA VAL A 311 -11.62 -18.14 -17.02
C VAL A 311 -11.55 -17.47 -15.66
N ILE A 312 -10.51 -16.66 -15.43
CA ILE A 312 -10.34 -15.85 -14.25
C ILE A 312 -10.58 -14.40 -14.65
N SER A 313 -11.41 -13.66 -13.95
CA SER A 313 -11.93 -12.35 -14.34
C SER A 313 -10.89 -11.22 -14.42
N GLY A 314 -9.66 -11.46 -14.00
CA GLY A 314 -8.59 -10.45 -14.02
C GLY A 314 -7.23 -11.05 -13.73
N LYS A 315 -6.20 -10.22 -13.78
CA LYS A 315 -4.80 -10.59 -13.50
C LYS A 315 -4.32 -10.09 -12.12
N SER A 316 -4.98 -9.09 -11.56
CA SER A 316 -4.63 -8.48 -10.28
C SER A 316 -5.84 -8.37 -9.36
N PHE A 317 -5.70 -8.84 -8.12
CA PHE A 317 -6.77 -8.86 -7.13
C PHE A 317 -6.26 -8.30 -5.80
N PRO A 318 -6.93 -7.30 -5.22
CA PRO A 318 -6.61 -6.83 -3.88
C PRO A 318 -6.81 -7.92 -2.82
N LEU A 319 -6.01 -7.92 -1.77
CA LEU A 319 -6.28 -8.75 -0.59
C LEU A 319 -7.64 -8.36 0.01
N GLY A 320 -8.43 -9.37 0.41
CA GLY A 320 -9.80 -9.17 0.90
C GLY A 320 -10.87 -9.14 -0.18
N SER A 321 -10.51 -9.13 -1.46
CA SER A 321 -11.48 -9.24 -2.57
C SER A 321 -11.83 -10.69 -2.89
N GLN A 322 -12.82 -10.88 -3.74
CA GLN A 322 -13.16 -12.17 -4.32
C GLN A 322 -12.51 -12.31 -5.69
N VAL A 323 -12.11 -13.53 -6.04
CA VAL A 323 -11.60 -13.93 -7.36
C VAL A 323 -12.69 -14.70 -8.07
N PRO A 324 -13.38 -14.13 -9.05
CA PRO A 324 -14.35 -14.85 -9.88
C PRO A 324 -13.61 -15.78 -10.85
N ILE A 325 -13.99 -17.06 -10.83
CA ILE A 325 -13.43 -18.10 -11.69
C ILE A 325 -14.58 -18.88 -12.31
N ALA A 326 -14.64 -18.91 -13.63
CA ALA A 326 -15.59 -19.73 -14.37
C ALA A 326 -14.88 -21.00 -14.89
N PHE A 327 -15.57 -22.14 -14.76
CA PHE A 327 -15.13 -23.43 -15.26
C PHE A 327 -16.15 -23.98 -16.27
N LYS A 328 -15.63 -24.47 -17.37
CA LYS A 328 -16.40 -25.30 -18.29
C LYS A 328 -15.64 -26.61 -18.48
N LEU A 329 -16.26 -27.69 -18.06
CA LEU A 329 -15.69 -29.03 -18.09
C LEU A 329 -16.50 -29.88 -19.06
N THR A 330 -15.87 -30.27 -20.18
CA THR A 330 -16.50 -31.06 -21.24
C THR A 330 -15.90 -32.46 -21.21
N PRO A 331 -16.64 -33.47 -20.71
CA PRO A 331 -16.19 -34.86 -20.74
C PRO A 331 -16.08 -35.35 -22.19
N LEU A 332 -14.93 -35.91 -22.55
CA LEU A 332 -14.68 -36.57 -23.83
C LEU A 332 -14.76 -38.11 -23.69
N ALA A 333 -14.72 -38.60 -22.46
CA ALA A 333 -14.84 -39.99 -22.08
C ALA A 333 -15.62 -40.13 -20.76
N LYS A 334 -15.86 -41.33 -20.29
CA LYS A 334 -16.47 -41.59 -18.97
C LYS A 334 -15.47 -41.20 -17.87
N VAL A 335 -15.49 -39.95 -17.44
CA VAL A 335 -14.60 -39.38 -16.42
C VAL A 335 -15.40 -39.02 -15.18
N GLN A 336 -14.81 -39.21 -14.01
CA GLN A 336 -15.40 -38.81 -12.73
C GLN A 336 -14.53 -37.75 -12.07
N CYS A 337 -15.11 -36.61 -11.74
CA CYS A 337 -14.49 -35.54 -10.97
C CYS A 337 -15.10 -35.48 -9.57
N HIS A 338 -14.35 -35.88 -8.55
CA HIS A 338 -14.87 -35.94 -7.18
C HIS A 338 -14.57 -34.65 -6.39
N ARG A 339 -13.56 -33.92 -6.80
CA ARG A 339 -13.10 -32.79 -6.00
C ARG A 339 -12.42 -31.74 -6.84
N ILE A 340 -12.81 -30.50 -6.64
CA ILE A 340 -12.13 -29.31 -7.17
C ILE A 340 -11.56 -28.52 -6.00
N LYS A 341 -10.27 -28.19 -6.06
CA LYS A 341 -9.59 -27.30 -5.11
C LYS A 341 -9.03 -26.08 -5.82
N VAL A 342 -9.21 -24.92 -5.21
CA VAL A 342 -8.54 -23.70 -5.59
C VAL A 342 -7.53 -23.33 -4.51
N LEU A 343 -6.27 -23.19 -4.92
CA LEU A 343 -5.15 -22.86 -4.06
C LEU A 343 -4.41 -21.62 -4.58
N ILE A 344 -3.82 -20.87 -3.66
CA ILE A 344 -2.74 -19.94 -3.98
C ILE A 344 -1.42 -20.64 -3.71
N THR A 345 -0.47 -20.48 -4.60
CA THR A 345 0.94 -20.80 -4.33
C THR A 345 1.71 -19.49 -4.25
N GLU A 346 2.50 -19.35 -3.20
CA GLU A 346 3.35 -18.17 -2.93
C GLU A 346 4.82 -18.61 -2.99
N ASN A 347 5.61 -17.92 -3.79
CA ASN A 347 7.06 -18.05 -3.83
C ASN A 347 7.70 -16.76 -3.37
N ILE A 348 8.68 -16.89 -2.48
CA ILE A 348 9.46 -15.76 -1.96
C ILE A 348 10.92 -16.01 -2.34
N GLU A 349 11.51 -15.04 -3.01
CA GLU A 349 12.88 -15.09 -3.48
C GLU A 349 13.67 -13.89 -2.95
N TYR A 350 14.87 -14.13 -2.49
CA TYR A 350 15.77 -13.10 -1.99
C TYR A 350 17.04 -13.08 -2.82
N PHE A 351 17.55 -11.88 -3.05
CA PHE A 351 18.81 -11.65 -3.76
C PHE A 351 19.70 -10.72 -2.96
N CYS A 352 21.02 -10.92 -3.08
CA CYS A 352 22.02 -10.00 -2.58
C CYS A 352 23.26 -9.98 -3.48
N ASN A 353 24.23 -9.13 -3.16
CA ASN A 353 25.45 -8.94 -3.95
C ASN A 353 25.15 -8.67 -5.44
N SER A 354 24.27 -7.73 -5.75
CA SER A 354 23.84 -7.43 -7.12
C SER A 354 23.30 -8.66 -7.87
N LYS A 355 22.43 -9.43 -7.21
CA LYS A 355 21.83 -10.69 -7.71
C LYS A 355 22.77 -11.86 -7.94
N LYS A 356 24.01 -11.80 -7.46
CA LYS A 356 24.96 -12.93 -7.55
C LYS A 356 24.62 -14.06 -6.58
N VAL A 357 23.94 -13.76 -5.49
CA VAL A 357 23.46 -14.74 -4.52
C VAL A 357 21.94 -14.73 -4.52
N HIS A 358 21.38 -15.92 -4.64
CA HIS A 358 19.94 -16.15 -4.72
C HIS A 358 19.52 -17.20 -3.70
N ARG A 359 18.39 -16.97 -3.07
CA ARG A 359 17.72 -17.90 -2.18
C ARG A 359 16.23 -17.89 -2.50
N MET A 360 15.64 -19.06 -2.56
CA MET A 360 14.19 -19.24 -2.69
C MET A 360 13.68 -20.00 -1.47
N GLU A 361 12.62 -19.49 -0.86
CA GLU A 361 11.91 -20.23 0.18
C GLU A 361 11.09 -21.38 -0.40
N PRO A 362 10.80 -22.42 0.40
CA PRO A 362 9.91 -23.48 -0.03
C PRO A 362 8.54 -22.91 -0.42
N THR A 363 8.07 -23.26 -1.63
CA THR A 363 6.77 -22.80 -2.14
C THR A 363 5.66 -23.09 -1.15
N ARG A 364 4.98 -22.05 -0.70
CA ARG A 364 3.83 -22.14 0.21
C ARG A 364 2.56 -22.38 -0.59
N LYS A 365 1.72 -23.28 -0.11
CA LYS A 365 0.43 -23.63 -0.74
C LYS A 365 -0.69 -23.37 0.25
N ILE A 366 -1.58 -22.47 -0.10
CA ILE A 366 -2.70 -22.06 0.74
C ILE A 366 -3.98 -22.44 0.03
N GLN A 367 -4.76 -23.35 0.62
CA GLN A 367 -6.06 -23.73 0.09
C GLN A 367 -7.05 -22.59 0.36
N LEU A 368 -7.71 -22.09 -0.68
CA LEU A 368 -8.74 -21.08 -0.57
C LEU A 368 -10.12 -21.69 -0.51
N PHE A 369 -10.38 -22.64 -1.41
CA PHE A 369 -11.71 -23.19 -1.63
C PHE A 369 -11.61 -24.66 -2.01
N GLU A 370 -12.58 -25.45 -1.58
CA GLU A 370 -12.75 -26.87 -1.96
C GLU A 370 -14.21 -27.19 -2.17
N LYS A 371 -14.55 -27.82 -3.30
CA LYS A 371 -15.82 -28.48 -3.55
C LYS A 371 -15.57 -29.96 -3.77
N ARG A 372 -16.25 -30.76 -2.99
CA ARG A 372 -16.34 -32.23 -3.15
C ARG A 372 -17.70 -32.59 -3.73
N SER A 373 -17.79 -33.72 -4.39
CA SER A 373 -19.09 -34.23 -4.90
C SER A 373 -20.06 -34.58 -3.77
N ASP A 374 -19.52 -35.10 -2.67
CA ASP A 374 -20.25 -35.65 -1.52
C ASP A 374 -20.46 -34.64 -0.37
N ALA A 375 -20.04 -33.38 -0.52
CA ALA A 375 -20.11 -32.42 0.56
C ALA A 375 -20.37 -30.99 0.04
N ALA A 376 -20.93 -30.17 0.92
CA ALA A 376 -21.05 -28.72 0.68
C ALA A 376 -19.69 -28.08 0.39
N PRO A 377 -19.63 -26.97 -0.38
CA PRO A 377 -18.39 -26.27 -0.62
C PRO A 377 -17.81 -25.73 0.69
N THR A 378 -16.49 -25.80 0.83
CA THR A 378 -15.77 -25.30 1.99
C THR A 378 -14.78 -24.21 1.56
N SER A 379 -14.64 -23.18 2.38
CA SER A 379 -13.71 -22.08 2.16
C SER A 379 -12.88 -21.82 3.41
N THR A 380 -11.59 -21.60 3.22
CA THR A 380 -10.68 -21.23 4.33
C THR A 380 -10.95 -19.81 4.85
N PHE A 381 -11.44 -18.94 3.96
CA PHE A 381 -11.81 -17.57 4.29
C PHE A 381 -13.30 -17.39 4.00
N PRO A 382 -14.11 -16.90 4.96
CA PRO A 382 -15.54 -16.73 4.78
C PRO A 382 -15.83 -15.72 3.67
N GLY A 383 -16.89 -15.99 2.88
CA GLY A 383 -17.34 -15.12 1.78
C GLY A 383 -17.24 -15.76 0.40
N SER A 384 -16.65 -16.96 0.25
CA SER A 384 -16.67 -17.66 -1.03
C SER A 384 -18.06 -18.20 -1.34
N SER A 385 -18.42 -18.19 -2.62
CA SER A 385 -19.67 -18.76 -3.15
C SER A 385 -19.40 -19.61 -4.39
N MET A 386 -20.31 -20.49 -4.70
CA MET A 386 -20.26 -21.35 -5.88
C MET A 386 -21.66 -21.54 -6.43
N ARG A 387 -21.78 -21.57 -7.75
CA ARG A 387 -23.00 -22.00 -8.44
C ARG A 387 -22.67 -22.92 -9.62
N VAL A 388 -23.54 -23.85 -9.93
CA VAL A 388 -23.50 -24.69 -11.13
C VAL A 388 -24.52 -24.09 -12.10
N THR A 389 -24.07 -23.65 -13.25
CA THR A 389 -24.91 -22.98 -14.25
C THR A 389 -25.42 -23.95 -15.32
N SER A 390 -24.70 -25.04 -15.55
CA SER A 390 -25.09 -26.07 -16.51
C SER A 390 -24.46 -27.43 -16.17
N GLY A 391 -25.10 -28.51 -16.52
CA GLY A 391 -24.58 -29.86 -16.26
C GLY A 391 -24.51 -30.20 -14.75
N GLY A 392 -23.53 -31.00 -14.35
CA GLY A 392 -23.18 -31.23 -12.93
C GLY A 392 -24.29 -31.86 -12.06
N GLY A 393 -25.21 -32.60 -12.64
CA GLY A 393 -26.34 -33.14 -11.93
C GLY A 393 -27.57 -32.24 -11.83
N VAL A 394 -27.54 -31.03 -12.40
CA VAL A 394 -28.71 -30.17 -12.49
C VAL A 394 -29.69 -30.71 -13.52
N PRO A 395 -30.95 -31.04 -13.12
CA PRO A 395 -31.97 -31.50 -14.03
C PRO A 395 -32.19 -30.53 -15.19
N PHE A 396 -32.52 -31.06 -16.36
CA PHE A 396 -32.65 -30.28 -17.60
C PHE A 396 -33.67 -29.13 -17.47
N ASP A 397 -34.79 -29.39 -16.84
CA ASP A 397 -35.88 -28.45 -16.58
C ASP A 397 -35.47 -27.29 -15.62
N LEU A 398 -34.49 -27.54 -14.77
CA LEU A 398 -33.99 -26.55 -13.78
C LEU A 398 -32.76 -25.79 -14.27
N ARG A 399 -32.16 -26.14 -15.42
CA ARG A 399 -30.94 -25.50 -15.93
C ARG A 399 -31.12 -24.02 -16.23
N ALA A 400 -32.29 -23.63 -16.78
CA ALA A 400 -32.61 -22.23 -17.03
C ALA A 400 -32.67 -21.41 -15.74
N ARG A 401 -33.20 -21.97 -14.67
CA ARG A 401 -33.26 -21.33 -13.35
C ARG A 401 -31.88 -21.24 -12.70
N ALA A 402 -31.10 -22.33 -12.80
CA ALA A 402 -29.71 -22.32 -12.34
C ALA A 402 -28.86 -21.28 -13.06
N ALA A 403 -29.04 -21.14 -14.39
CA ALA A 403 -28.37 -20.12 -15.20
C ALA A 403 -28.81 -18.70 -14.82
N ALA A 404 -30.07 -18.51 -14.39
CA ALA A 404 -30.57 -17.25 -13.85
C ALA A 404 -30.06 -16.91 -12.45
N GLY A 405 -29.26 -17.79 -11.83
CA GLY A 405 -28.67 -17.58 -10.50
C GLY A 405 -29.52 -18.07 -9.33
N GLU A 406 -30.60 -18.81 -9.58
CA GLU A 406 -31.39 -19.43 -8.52
C GLU A 406 -30.63 -20.62 -7.93
N ASN A 407 -30.73 -20.80 -6.59
CA ASN A 407 -30.21 -21.99 -5.93
C ASN A 407 -31.08 -23.19 -6.32
N VAL A 408 -30.52 -24.10 -7.09
CA VAL A 408 -31.14 -25.35 -7.48
C VAL A 408 -30.51 -26.49 -6.67
N GLU A 409 -31.32 -27.31 -6.03
CA GLU A 409 -30.82 -28.52 -5.37
C GLU A 409 -30.27 -29.47 -6.43
N VAL A 410 -28.97 -29.73 -6.34
CA VAL A 410 -28.30 -30.74 -7.17
C VAL A 410 -28.46 -32.11 -6.47
N GLN A 411 -28.93 -33.11 -7.18
CA GLN A 411 -28.96 -34.48 -6.66
C GLN A 411 -27.55 -34.87 -6.23
N ASP A 412 -27.44 -35.54 -5.05
CA ASP A 412 -26.18 -36.07 -4.53
C ASP A 412 -25.57 -37.06 -5.54
N SER A 413 -24.66 -36.57 -6.31
CA SER A 413 -23.91 -37.30 -7.31
C SER A 413 -22.50 -37.52 -6.79
N THR A 414 -21.97 -38.72 -6.93
CA THR A 414 -20.54 -39.00 -6.65
C THR A 414 -19.61 -38.36 -7.66
N ASN A 415 -20.16 -37.70 -8.66
CA ASN A 415 -19.43 -37.06 -9.76
C ASN A 415 -19.89 -35.60 -9.97
N LEU A 416 -18.97 -34.64 -9.85
CA LEU A 416 -19.24 -33.23 -10.11
C LEU A 416 -19.61 -32.91 -11.58
N LEU A 417 -19.37 -33.85 -12.48
CA LEU A 417 -19.73 -33.71 -13.90
C LEU A 417 -21.14 -34.25 -14.20
N GLY A 418 -21.84 -34.82 -13.19
CA GLY A 418 -23.11 -35.47 -13.34
C GLY A 418 -23.00 -36.97 -13.64
N ASP A 419 -24.15 -37.66 -13.70
CA ASP A 419 -24.18 -39.09 -14.05
C ASP A 419 -24.01 -39.28 -15.56
N LEU A 420 -22.83 -39.74 -15.95
CA LEU A 420 -22.48 -40.01 -17.36
C LEU A 420 -23.01 -41.38 -17.85
N ALA A 421 -23.67 -42.16 -16.99
CA ALA A 421 -24.10 -43.53 -17.31
C ALA A 421 -25.53 -43.60 -17.87
N GLY A 422 -26.37 -42.59 -17.59
CA GLY A 422 -27.81 -42.68 -17.84
C GLY A 422 -28.41 -41.83 -18.94
N ASP A 423 -27.69 -40.80 -19.45
CA ASP A 423 -28.31 -39.86 -20.39
C ASP A 423 -27.36 -39.49 -21.53
N SER A 424 -27.84 -39.70 -22.76
CA SER A 424 -27.13 -39.33 -24.02
C SER A 424 -26.97 -37.81 -24.21
N ASN A 425 -27.53 -36.99 -23.32
CA ASN A 425 -27.49 -35.52 -23.35
C ASN A 425 -26.54 -34.90 -22.31
N VAL A 426 -25.47 -35.57 -21.94
CA VAL A 426 -24.47 -34.99 -21.02
C VAL A 426 -23.69 -33.92 -21.75
N GLY A 427 -24.14 -32.71 -21.60
CA GLY A 427 -23.39 -31.50 -22.08
C GLY A 427 -22.26 -31.15 -21.14
N PRO A 428 -21.52 -30.07 -21.44
CA PRO A 428 -20.48 -29.54 -20.56
C PRO A 428 -21.09 -29.15 -19.21
N THR A 429 -20.31 -29.34 -18.16
CA THR A 429 -20.62 -28.80 -16.84
C THR A 429 -20.01 -27.45 -16.67
N GLU A 430 -20.84 -26.47 -16.39
CA GLU A 430 -20.40 -25.08 -16.19
C GLU A 430 -20.62 -24.69 -14.72
N MET A 431 -19.59 -24.15 -14.12
CA MET A 431 -19.56 -23.76 -12.70
C MET A 431 -18.89 -22.39 -12.56
N GLU A 432 -19.39 -21.59 -11.63
CA GLU A 432 -18.77 -20.31 -11.26
C GLU A 432 -18.44 -20.34 -9.78
N PHE A 433 -17.22 -19.90 -9.48
CA PHE A 433 -16.72 -19.75 -8.13
C PHE A 433 -16.34 -18.28 -7.90
N ASN A 434 -16.80 -17.71 -6.79
CA ASN A 434 -16.25 -16.46 -6.25
C ASN A 434 -15.41 -16.84 -5.03
N VAL A 435 -14.10 -16.86 -5.20
CA VAL A 435 -13.17 -17.36 -4.18
C VAL A 435 -12.65 -16.21 -3.34
N GLN A 436 -12.91 -16.23 -2.05
CA GLN A 436 -12.51 -15.19 -1.12
C GLN A 436 -10.99 -15.24 -0.85
N LEU A 437 -10.31 -14.10 -1.05
CA LEU A 437 -8.94 -13.88 -0.60
C LEU A 437 -8.92 -13.44 0.87
N PRO A 438 -7.83 -13.74 1.61
CA PRO A 438 -7.68 -13.25 2.97
C PRO A 438 -7.61 -11.72 3.00
N SER A 439 -8.23 -11.11 3.99
CA SER A 439 -8.12 -9.66 4.21
C SER A 439 -6.84 -9.30 4.98
N CYS A 440 -6.40 -8.04 4.87
CA CYS A 440 -5.27 -7.53 5.65
C CYS A 440 -5.51 -7.65 7.17
N ALA A 441 -6.76 -7.50 7.62
CA ALA A 441 -7.11 -7.69 9.04
C ALA A 441 -6.90 -9.14 9.46
N THR A 442 -7.45 -10.09 8.71
CA THR A 442 -7.25 -11.54 8.95
C THR A 442 -5.77 -11.92 8.96
N MET A 443 -4.96 -11.28 8.09
CA MET A 443 -3.52 -11.58 8.04
C MET A 443 -2.76 -11.02 9.24
N ARG A 444 -3.16 -9.89 9.81
CA ARG A 444 -2.54 -9.32 11.02
C ARG A 444 -2.70 -10.21 12.25
N GLU A 445 -3.83 -10.90 12.36
CA GLU A 445 -4.15 -11.81 13.46
C GLU A 445 -3.41 -13.15 13.37
N ARG A 446 -2.90 -13.52 12.20
CA ARG A 446 -2.16 -14.76 11.99
C ARG A 446 -0.70 -14.62 12.36
N GLU A 447 -0.11 -15.72 12.78
CA GLU A 447 1.35 -15.83 12.93
C GLU A 447 2.06 -15.47 11.60
N ARG A 448 3.23 -14.86 11.71
CA ARG A 448 3.98 -14.35 10.55
C ARG A 448 4.20 -15.42 9.46
N MET A 449 4.48 -16.65 9.86
CA MET A 449 4.68 -17.79 8.96
C MET A 449 3.40 -18.21 8.18
N HIS A 450 2.22 -17.81 8.64
CA HIS A 450 0.93 -18.17 8.02
C HIS A 450 0.27 -17.00 7.28
N ARG A 451 0.97 -15.86 7.16
CA ARG A 451 0.49 -14.71 6.40
C ARG A 451 0.69 -14.93 4.91
N VAL A 452 -0.28 -14.50 4.12
CA VAL A 452 -0.14 -14.32 2.68
C VAL A 452 0.39 -12.91 2.45
N HIS A 453 1.44 -12.79 1.68
CA HIS A 453 2.00 -11.51 1.30
C HIS A 453 1.31 -10.98 0.04
N PHE A 454 1.72 -9.84 -0.45
CA PHE A 454 1.34 -9.31 -1.76
C PHE A 454 2.52 -9.44 -2.73
N ASP A 455 2.25 -9.39 -4.04
CA ASP A 455 3.32 -9.37 -5.04
C ASP A 455 4.19 -8.12 -4.85
N THR A 456 5.51 -8.28 -4.99
CA THR A 456 6.46 -7.19 -4.77
C THR A 456 7.16 -6.78 -6.05
N THR A 457 7.61 -5.51 -6.09
CA THR A 457 8.36 -4.94 -7.21
C THR A 457 9.85 -4.74 -6.90
N TYR A 458 10.25 -4.90 -5.63
CA TYR A 458 11.65 -4.72 -5.24
C TYR A 458 12.54 -5.85 -5.76
N THR A 459 13.65 -5.46 -6.38
CA THR A 459 14.52 -6.42 -7.11
C THR A 459 15.20 -7.45 -6.23
N ASN A 460 15.44 -7.13 -4.95
CA ASN A 460 16.14 -8.04 -4.01
C ASN A 460 15.18 -8.85 -3.13
N ILE A 461 13.88 -8.54 -3.15
CA ILE A 461 12.82 -9.29 -2.46
C ILE A 461 11.67 -9.46 -3.43
N GLN A 462 11.49 -10.67 -3.98
CA GLN A 462 10.47 -10.95 -4.95
C GLN A 462 9.44 -11.93 -4.39
N VAL A 463 8.20 -11.50 -4.32
CA VAL A 463 7.08 -12.33 -3.93
C VAL A 463 6.13 -12.45 -5.11
N HIS A 464 5.84 -13.68 -5.50
CA HIS A 464 4.97 -13.99 -6.62
C HIS A 464 3.91 -15.01 -6.25
N HIS A 465 2.72 -14.84 -6.82
CA HIS A 465 1.59 -15.70 -6.58
C HIS A 465 1.06 -16.33 -7.86
N TRP A 466 0.57 -17.56 -7.72
CA TRP A 466 -0.17 -18.27 -8.77
C TRP A 466 -1.44 -18.86 -8.18
N ILE A 467 -2.54 -18.74 -8.91
CA ILE A 467 -3.75 -19.49 -8.64
C ILE A 467 -3.59 -20.88 -9.25
N LYS A 468 -3.79 -21.90 -8.46
CA LYS A 468 -3.71 -23.30 -8.89
C LYS A 468 -5.05 -23.97 -8.67
N VAL A 469 -5.60 -24.50 -9.75
CA VAL A 469 -6.81 -25.32 -9.70
C VAL A 469 -6.41 -26.79 -9.80
N ARG A 470 -6.99 -27.61 -8.92
CA ARG A 470 -6.79 -29.07 -8.93
C ARG A 470 -8.14 -29.76 -9.00
N CYS A 471 -8.34 -30.55 -10.07
CA CYS A 471 -9.40 -31.56 -10.12
C CYS A 471 -8.82 -32.92 -9.70
N THR A 472 -9.51 -33.62 -8.82
CA THR A 472 -9.10 -34.94 -8.38
C THR A 472 -10.09 -35.97 -8.92
N ARG A 473 -9.56 -36.99 -9.59
CA ARG A 473 -10.25 -38.15 -10.15
C ARG A 473 -10.18 -39.32 -9.16
N LEU A 474 -11.21 -40.16 -9.06
CA LEU A 474 -11.06 -41.54 -8.65
C LEU A 474 -10.67 -42.38 -9.88
N HIS A 475 -9.57 -43.12 -9.78
CA HIS A 475 -9.31 -44.19 -10.73
C HIS A 475 -10.46 -45.17 -10.56
N ALA A 476 -11.17 -45.46 -11.64
CA ALA A 476 -12.03 -46.63 -11.67
C ALA A 476 -11.14 -47.83 -11.30
N ILE A 477 -11.38 -48.46 -10.17
CA ILE A 477 -10.84 -49.77 -9.88
C ILE A 477 -11.51 -50.68 -10.90
N ASN A 478 -10.74 -51.09 -11.92
CA ASN A 478 -11.15 -52.16 -12.80
C ASN A 478 -11.33 -53.41 -11.91
N SER A 479 -12.55 -53.68 -11.46
CA SER A 479 -12.91 -54.99 -11.00
C SER A 479 -12.99 -55.89 -12.25
N TYR A 480 -12.00 -56.76 -12.40
CA TYR A 480 -12.07 -57.90 -13.27
C TYR A 480 -13.19 -58.84 -12.78
#